data_7d72dbc3c420040e5d7a1ee74c06a625
#
_entry.id   7d72dbc3c420040e5d7a1ee74c06a625
#
_cell.length_a   1.000
_cell.length_b   1.000
_cell.length_c   1.000
_cell.angle_alpha   90.00
_cell.angle_beta   90.00
_cell.angle_gamma   90.00
#
_symmetry.space_group_name_H-M   'P 1'
#
loop_
_entity.id
_entity.type
_entity.pdbx_description
1 polymer ?
#
loop_
_entity_poly.entity_id
_entity_poly.type
_entity_poly.pdbx_seq_one_letter_code
_entity_poly.pdbx_strand_id
1 'polypeptide(L)'
;MARVFIYSPHPDDEVLSMGLAMLHYLANGSDVHLVSMSNGEAQGVANTLNGTANGNPVVCSTPADHPYIHSPAREGYTPHTAATIGDARIKEARAALGAMAMVPPVTPGVLGTVTHHVAGLPAEYGAPGSGSSTAPVTPEGIAAAKAVIKGFVDEYPNSFHYTMSQSDDHHDHAACGFALRELKDDAVNKVPWADITYKQALVNARFFVSRLYWALSQPDGQYPPDVASMPGLSWFNYYGANYDRYCDWMRNQVIDAYRAWNPAAGAYGIGYHQVPTQFTRCFPPAGSAEKIANLWHA
;
A
#
# COMPACT_ATOMS: atom_id res chain seq x y z
N MET A 1 1.89 -3.60 23.96
CA MET A 1 1.55 -3.72 22.55
C MET A 1 2.37 -2.71 21.78
N ALA A 2 2.95 -3.10 20.65
CA ALA A 2 3.61 -2.14 19.77
C ALA A 2 2.52 -1.40 18.96
N ARG A 3 2.75 -0.13 18.66
CA ARG A 3 1.92 0.64 17.74
C ARG A 3 2.70 0.86 16.44
N VAL A 4 2.04 0.62 15.30
CA VAL A 4 2.67 0.66 13.99
C VAL A 4 1.83 1.53 13.06
N PHE A 5 2.41 2.57 12.50
CA PHE A 5 1.81 3.39 11.45
C PHE A 5 2.33 2.95 10.08
N ILE A 6 1.41 2.73 9.17
CA ILE A 6 1.68 2.35 7.78
C ILE A 6 1.07 3.41 6.90
N TYR A 7 1.92 4.15 6.19
CA TYR A 7 1.52 5.19 5.26
C TYR A 7 1.44 4.61 3.86
N SER A 8 0.21 4.40 3.40
CA SER A 8 -0.09 3.88 2.07
C SER A 8 -0.35 5.04 1.11
N PRO A 9 0.44 5.21 0.05
CA PRO A 9 0.24 6.28 -0.92
C PRO A 9 -1.17 6.26 -1.52
N HIS A 10 -1.62 5.06 -1.92
CA HIS A 10 -2.97 4.84 -2.45
C HIS A 10 -3.65 3.66 -1.75
N PRO A 11 -4.99 3.58 -1.78
CA PRO A 11 -5.70 2.37 -1.42
C PRO A 11 -5.37 1.26 -2.40
N ASP A 12 -4.84 0.16 -1.94
CA ASP A 12 -4.30 -1.08 -2.51
C ASP A 12 -2.80 -1.31 -2.18
N ASP A 13 -1.98 -0.28 -2.03
CA ASP A 13 -0.57 -0.42 -1.65
C ASP A 13 -0.38 -1.09 -0.29
N GLU A 14 -1.31 -0.87 0.65
CA GLU A 14 -1.31 -1.55 1.95
C GLU A 14 -1.43 -3.06 1.80
N VAL A 15 -2.16 -3.54 0.79
CA VAL A 15 -2.28 -4.98 0.48
C VAL A 15 -1.10 -5.42 -0.37
N LEU A 16 -0.85 -4.73 -1.48
CA LEU A 16 0.10 -5.16 -2.50
C LEU A 16 1.55 -5.09 -2.03
N SER A 17 1.88 -4.12 -1.18
CA SER A 17 3.26 -3.87 -0.76
C SER A 17 3.51 -4.16 0.71
N MET A 18 2.59 -3.76 1.60
CA MET A 18 2.80 -3.77 3.05
C MET A 18 1.96 -4.83 3.80
N GLY A 19 1.11 -5.57 3.09
CA GLY A 19 0.11 -6.46 3.69
C GLY A 19 0.70 -7.56 4.58
N LEU A 20 1.82 -8.16 4.20
CA LEU A 20 2.46 -9.18 5.04
C LEU A 20 2.98 -8.59 6.36
N ALA A 21 3.50 -7.36 6.34
CA ALA A 21 3.92 -6.68 7.56
C ALA A 21 2.71 -6.37 8.45
N MET A 22 1.61 -5.89 7.88
CA MET A 22 0.37 -5.66 8.62
C MET A 22 -0.13 -6.92 9.30
N LEU A 23 -0.23 -8.03 8.55
CA LEU A 23 -0.63 -9.33 9.12
C LEU A 23 0.31 -9.80 10.24
N HIS A 24 1.62 -9.62 10.04
CA HIS A 24 2.61 -9.97 11.06
C HIS A 24 2.37 -9.22 12.36
N TYR A 25 2.18 -7.90 12.30
CA TYR A 25 1.92 -7.09 13.48
C TYR A 25 0.58 -7.41 14.14
N LEU A 26 -0.49 -7.56 13.35
CA LEU A 26 -1.82 -7.93 13.86
C LEU A 26 -1.80 -9.29 14.54
N ALA A 27 -1.20 -10.30 13.91
CA ALA A 27 -1.11 -11.65 14.45
C ALA A 27 -0.25 -11.74 15.74
N ASN A 28 0.60 -10.74 15.99
CA ASN A 28 1.41 -10.62 17.19
C ASN A 28 0.84 -9.61 18.21
N GLY A 29 -0.41 -9.19 18.05
CA GLY A 29 -1.11 -8.36 19.02
C GLY A 29 -0.76 -6.88 18.99
N SER A 30 -0.20 -6.36 17.89
CA SER A 30 0.13 -4.95 17.75
C SER A 30 -1.08 -4.13 17.33
N ASP A 31 -1.05 -2.82 17.68
CA ASP A 31 -2.02 -1.83 17.26
C ASP A 31 -1.53 -1.22 15.92
N VAL A 32 -2.20 -1.56 14.82
CA VAL A 32 -1.82 -1.18 13.45
C VAL A 32 -2.70 -0.04 12.97
N HIS A 33 -2.08 1.06 12.58
CA HIS A 33 -2.73 2.22 12.00
C HIS A 33 -2.38 2.31 10.51
N LEU A 34 -3.35 2.09 9.63
CA LEU A 34 -3.21 2.43 8.22
C LEU A 34 -3.55 3.90 8.00
N VAL A 35 -2.69 4.61 7.30
CA VAL A 35 -2.92 5.98 6.83
C VAL A 35 -2.93 5.96 5.32
N SER A 36 -4.11 6.00 4.68
CA SER A 36 -4.20 6.24 3.24
C SER A 36 -3.89 7.70 2.96
N MET A 37 -2.80 7.97 2.26
CA MET A 37 -2.32 9.33 2.01
C MET A 37 -3.24 10.08 1.06
N SER A 38 -3.68 9.41 -0.02
CA SER A 38 -4.69 9.91 -0.96
C SER A 38 -5.84 8.91 -1.11
N ASN A 39 -6.93 9.33 -1.74
CA ASN A 39 -8.04 8.44 -2.09
C ASN A 39 -7.75 7.63 -3.37
N GLY A 40 -6.65 7.90 -4.07
CA GLY A 40 -6.30 7.21 -5.31
C GLY A 40 -7.32 7.42 -6.43
N GLU A 41 -7.70 8.64 -6.71
CA GLU A 41 -8.72 9.05 -7.69
C GLU A 41 -8.23 8.85 -9.14
N ALA A 42 -8.01 7.60 -9.55
CA ALA A 42 -7.50 7.28 -10.88
C ALA A 42 -8.57 7.42 -11.97
N GLN A 43 -8.43 8.41 -12.85
CA GLN A 43 -9.37 8.63 -13.95
C GLN A 43 -9.41 7.47 -14.96
N GLY A 44 -8.28 6.79 -15.18
CA GLY A 44 -8.20 5.68 -16.12
C GLY A 44 -9.18 4.54 -15.80
N VAL A 45 -9.28 4.16 -14.54
CA VAL A 45 -10.20 3.11 -14.11
C VAL A 45 -11.66 3.55 -14.18
N ALA A 46 -11.95 4.84 -13.95
CA ALA A 46 -13.30 5.38 -14.15
C ALA A 46 -13.76 5.18 -15.60
N ASN A 47 -12.90 5.46 -16.57
CA ASN A 47 -13.22 5.25 -17.98
C ASN A 47 -13.50 3.75 -18.28
N THR A 48 -12.70 2.86 -17.72
CA THR A 48 -12.91 1.41 -17.86
C THR A 48 -14.26 0.98 -17.30
N LEU A 49 -14.59 1.39 -16.07
CA LEU A 49 -15.84 1.04 -15.41
C LEU A 49 -17.06 1.73 -16.06
N ASN A 50 -16.88 2.91 -16.62
CA ASN A 50 -17.95 3.58 -17.39
C ASN A 50 -18.11 2.97 -18.80
N GLY A 51 -17.17 2.15 -19.25
CA GLY A 51 -17.17 1.55 -20.58
C GLY A 51 -16.88 2.54 -21.71
N THR A 52 -16.49 3.77 -21.39
CA THR A 52 -16.26 4.83 -22.38
C THR A 52 -15.26 5.87 -21.89
N ALA A 53 -14.47 6.40 -22.81
CA ALA A 53 -13.59 7.54 -22.62
C ALA A 53 -13.77 8.51 -23.79
N ASN A 54 -14.14 9.75 -23.50
CA ASN A 54 -14.37 10.78 -24.54
C ASN A 54 -15.33 10.32 -25.66
N GLY A 55 -16.36 9.54 -25.30
CA GLY A 55 -17.35 9.01 -26.24
C GLY A 55 -16.90 7.74 -27.00
N ASN A 56 -15.67 7.26 -26.80
CA ASN A 56 -15.19 6.03 -27.42
C ASN A 56 -15.32 4.86 -26.43
N PRO A 57 -15.68 3.64 -26.93
CA PRO A 57 -15.75 2.44 -26.10
C PRO A 57 -14.38 2.12 -25.45
N VAL A 58 -14.40 1.75 -24.18
CA VAL A 58 -13.23 1.26 -23.45
C VAL A 58 -13.48 -0.20 -23.07
N VAL A 59 -12.62 -1.07 -23.55
CA VAL A 59 -12.68 -2.50 -23.25
C VAL A 59 -12.00 -2.75 -21.92
N CYS A 60 -12.72 -3.39 -21.00
CA CYS A 60 -12.13 -3.97 -19.80
C CYS A 60 -11.48 -5.31 -20.16
N SER A 61 -10.19 -5.45 -19.90
CA SER A 61 -9.43 -6.68 -20.10
C SER A 61 -9.26 -7.49 -18.82
N THR A 62 -10.12 -7.28 -17.84
CA THR A 62 -10.08 -7.96 -16.55
C THR A 62 -11.40 -8.69 -16.29
N PRO A 63 -11.43 -10.04 -16.28
CA PRO A 63 -10.30 -10.94 -16.57
C PRO A 63 -9.88 -10.92 -18.05
N ALA A 64 -8.59 -11.18 -18.30
CA ALA A 64 -8.00 -11.02 -19.63
C ALA A 64 -8.55 -11.99 -20.69
N ASP A 65 -9.08 -13.12 -20.27
CA ASP A 65 -9.67 -14.16 -21.14
C ASP A 65 -11.13 -13.87 -21.53
N HIS A 66 -11.74 -12.87 -20.89
CA HIS A 66 -13.14 -12.47 -21.15
C HIS A 66 -13.27 -10.94 -21.24
N PRO A 67 -12.63 -10.30 -22.23
CA PRO A 67 -12.72 -8.85 -22.39
C PRO A 67 -14.16 -8.42 -22.68
N TYR A 68 -14.61 -7.36 -22.03
CA TYR A 68 -15.95 -6.82 -22.21
C TYR A 68 -15.97 -5.28 -22.00
N ILE A 69 -17.08 -4.67 -22.36
CA ILE A 69 -17.29 -3.23 -22.13
C ILE A 69 -18.31 -3.09 -21.01
N HIS A 70 -17.92 -2.48 -19.92
CA HIS A 70 -18.84 -2.13 -18.84
C HIS A 70 -19.96 -1.24 -19.30
N SER A 71 -21.11 -1.41 -18.69
CA SER A 71 -22.29 -0.59 -18.97
C SER A 71 -23.02 -0.26 -17.67
N PRO A 72 -22.75 0.89 -17.06
CA PRO A 72 -23.37 1.28 -15.80
C PRO A 72 -24.89 1.09 -15.78
N ALA A 73 -25.57 1.49 -16.85
CA ALA A 73 -27.03 1.36 -16.96
C ALA A 73 -27.51 -0.10 -16.97
N ARG A 74 -26.75 -1.04 -17.56
CA ARG A 74 -27.10 -2.47 -17.57
C ARG A 74 -26.72 -3.18 -16.29
N GLU A 75 -25.64 -2.72 -15.67
CA GLU A 75 -25.06 -3.29 -14.46
C GLU A 75 -25.62 -2.65 -13.18
N GLY A 76 -26.48 -1.64 -13.31
CA GLY A 76 -27.26 -1.09 -12.21
C GLY A 76 -26.52 -0.09 -11.33
N TYR A 77 -25.50 0.60 -11.84
CA TYR A 77 -24.80 1.65 -11.10
C TYR A 77 -24.71 2.98 -11.88
N THR A 78 -24.43 4.04 -11.14
CA THR A 78 -24.20 5.37 -11.71
C THR A 78 -22.77 5.47 -12.28
N PRO A 79 -22.55 6.08 -13.45
CA PRO A 79 -21.22 6.30 -13.98
C PRO A 79 -20.28 6.95 -12.95
N HIS A 80 -19.08 6.45 -12.88
CA HIS A 80 -18.07 6.93 -11.94
C HIS A 80 -17.43 8.24 -12.36
N THR A 81 -17.17 9.08 -11.38
CA THR A 81 -16.28 10.24 -11.44
C THR A 81 -14.99 9.92 -10.67
N ALA A 82 -13.97 10.78 -10.75
CA ALA A 82 -12.77 10.65 -9.93
C ALA A 82 -13.13 10.54 -8.43
N ALA A 83 -13.99 11.42 -7.93
CA ALA A 83 -14.41 11.42 -6.52
C ALA A 83 -15.07 10.09 -6.11
N THR A 84 -16.02 9.57 -6.92
CA THR A 84 -16.69 8.30 -6.59
C THR A 84 -15.77 7.08 -6.71
N ILE A 85 -14.73 7.15 -7.55
CA ILE A 85 -13.65 6.15 -7.57
C ILE A 85 -12.86 6.21 -6.27
N GLY A 86 -12.44 7.39 -5.83
CA GLY A 86 -11.74 7.55 -4.56
C GLY A 86 -12.52 6.99 -3.37
N ASP A 87 -13.82 7.32 -3.27
CA ASP A 87 -14.71 6.79 -2.24
C ASP A 87 -14.81 5.26 -2.28
N ALA A 88 -14.91 4.68 -3.48
CA ALA A 88 -15.01 3.23 -3.65
C ALA A 88 -13.68 2.54 -3.27
N ARG A 89 -12.52 3.10 -3.64
CA ARG A 89 -11.21 2.58 -3.22
C ARG A 89 -11.03 2.59 -1.70
N ILE A 90 -11.46 3.64 -1.02
CA ILE A 90 -11.45 3.70 0.45
C ILE A 90 -12.35 2.60 1.06
N LYS A 91 -13.49 2.29 0.43
CA LYS A 91 -14.33 1.17 0.88
C LYS A 91 -13.64 -0.19 0.69
N GLU A 92 -12.97 -0.39 -0.44
CA GLU A 92 -12.18 -1.60 -0.71
C GLU A 92 -11.06 -1.77 0.32
N ALA A 93 -10.30 -0.70 0.61
CA ALA A 93 -9.26 -0.71 1.65
C ALA A 93 -9.84 -1.07 3.03
N ARG A 94 -10.98 -0.51 3.41
CA ARG A 94 -11.66 -0.86 4.68
C ARG A 94 -12.11 -2.31 4.72
N ALA A 95 -12.62 -2.85 3.63
CA ALA A 95 -12.98 -4.26 3.54
C ALA A 95 -11.75 -5.16 3.67
N ALA A 96 -10.65 -4.83 3.01
CA ALA A 96 -9.36 -5.52 3.13
C ALA A 96 -8.83 -5.49 4.57
N LEU A 97 -8.89 -4.34 5.24
CA LEU A 97 -8.51 -4.20 6.65
C LEU A 97 -9.38 -5.06 7.56
N GLY A 98 -10.68 -5.13 7.31
CA GLY A 98 -11.59 -6.02 8.02
C GLY A 98 -11.17 -7.49 7.92
N ALA A 99 -10.78 -7.93 6.72
CA ALA A 99 -10.26 -9.28 6.49
C ALA A 99 -8.88 -9.49 7.16
N MET A 100 -7.99 -8.48 7.13
CA MET A 100 -6.70 -8.55 7.83
C MET A 100 -6.88 -8.67 9.35
N ALA A 101 -7.84 -7.95 9.93
CA ALA A 101 -8.13 -7.98 11.37
C ALA A 101 -8.61 -9.34 11.87
N MET A 102 -9.01 -10.24 10.97
CA MET A 102 -9.42 -11.61 11.29
C MET A 102 -8.27 -12.63 11.16
N VAL A 103 -7.03 -12.19 10.91
CA VAL A 103 -5.88 -13.11 10.80
C VAL A 103 -5.73 -13.92 12.08
N PRO A 104 -5.54 -15.25 12.00
CA PRO A 104 -5.31 -16.04 13.20
C PRO A 104 -4.08 -15.56 13.98
N PRO A 105 -4.18 -15.33 15.30
CA PRO A 105 -3.05 -14.86 16.11
C PRO A 105 -1.93 -15.90 16.18
N VAL A 106 -0.69 -15.43 16.37
CA VAL A 106 0.46 -16.31 16.65
C VAL A 106 0.34 -16.92 18.04
N THR A 107 -0.05 -16.10 19.02
CA THR A 107 -0.33 -16.54 20.38
C THR A 107 -1.85 -16.56 20.60
N PRO A 108 -2.46 -17.67 20.97
CA PRO A 108 -3.90 -17.75 21.21
C PRO A 108 -4.41 -16.64 22.14
N GLY A 109 -5.45 -15.94 21.72
CA GLY A 109 -6.07 -14.85 22.49
C GLY A 109 -5.34 -13.50 22.40
N VAL A 110 -4.23 -13.42 21.67
CA VAL A 110 -3.47 -12.16 21.46
C VAL A 110 -3.60 -11.74 20.00
N LEU A 111 -4.58 -10.93 19.69
CA LEU A 111 -4.77 -10.35 18.36
C LEU A 111 -4.68 -8.83 18.45
N GLY A 112 -4.02 -8.23 17.47
CA GLY A 112 -3.90 -6.78 17.36
C GLY A 112 -5.20 -6.12 16.90
N THR A 113 -5.16 -4.79 16.88
CA THR A 113 -6.25 -3.96 16.38
C THR A 113 -5.81 -3.24 15.11
N VAL A 114 -6.77 -2.85 14.26
CA VAL A 114 -6.49 -2.04 13.08
C VAL A 114 -7.35 -0.79 13.09
N THR A 115 -6.72 0.35 12.83
CA THR A 115 -7.38 1.65 12.67
C THR A 115 -7.05 2.23 11.29
N HIS A 116 -8.05 2.79 10.61
CA HIS A 116 -7.87 3.42 9.31
C HIS A 116 -8.02 4.93 9.39
N HIS A 117 -7.01 5.63 8.92
CA HIS A 117 -6.99 7.08 8.75
C HIS A 117 -6.94 7.42 7.26
N VAL A 118 -7.56 8.51 6.86
CA VAL A 118 -7.50 9.05 5.50
C VAL A 118 -6.95 10.46 5.57
N ALA A 119 -5.77 10.68 5.00
CA ALA A 119 -5.10 11.97 5.06
C ALA A 119 -5.67 12.98 4.05
N GLY A 120 -6.25 12.49 2.94
CA GLY A 120 -6.94 13.33 1.95
C GLY A 120 -6.01 14.19 1.12
N LEU A 121 -4.75 13.77 0.90
CA LEU A 121 -3.92 14.42 -0.10
C LEU A 121 -4.54 14.23 -1.48
N PRO A 122 -4.40 15.19 -2.40
CA PRO A 122 -4.91 15.06 -3.77
C PRO A 122 -4.22 13.89 -4.50
N ALA A 123 -4.85 13.36 -5.52
CA ALA A 123 -4.18 12.44 -6.43
C ALA A 123 -2.93 13.09 -7.03
N GLU A 124 -1.90 12.29 -7.28
CA GLU A 124 -0.62 12.74 -7.82
C GLU A 124 0.08 13.82 -6.95
N TYR A 125 -0.12 13.77 -5.62
CA TYR A 125 0.48 14.74 -4.71
C TYR A 125 2.02 14.77 -4.77
N GLY A 126 2.66 13.66 -5.14
CA GLY A 126 4.11 13.57 -5.28
C GLY A 126 4.68 14.41 -6.42
N ALA A 127 3.89 14.64 -7.48
CA ALA A 127 4.23 15.50 -8.62
C ALA A 127 2.96 16.18 -9.18
N PRO A 128 2.39 17.16 -8.47
CA PRO A 128 1.11 17.76 -8.81
C PRO A 128 1.06 18.28 -10.25
N GLY A 129 0.03 17.88 -11.00
CA GLY A 129 -0.21 18.32 -12.37
C GLY A 129 0.75 17.73 -13.42
N SER A 130 1.53 16.72 -13.09
CA SER A 130 2.45 16.07 -14.03
C SER A 130 1.73 15.26 -15.11
N GLY A 131 0.54 14.71 -14.79
CA GLY A 131 -0.21 13.80 -15.66
C GLY A 131 0.50 12.46 -15.93
N SER A 132 1.54 12.15 -15.17
CA SER A 132 2.32 10.91 -15.30
C SER A 132 2.73 10.39 -13.93
N SER A 133 2.39 9.14 -13.64
CA SER A 133 2.75 8.47 -12.37
C SER A 133 4.28 8.30 -12.19
N THR A 134 5.04 8.34 -13.27
CA THR A 134 6.50 8.20 -13.27
C THR A 134 7.24 9.54 -13.39
N ALA A 135 6.55 10.67 -13.22
CA ALA A 135 7.20 11.98 -13.16
C ALA A 135 8.13 12.06 -11.94
N PRO A 136 9.23 12.82 -12.02
CA PRO A 136 10.07 13.05 -10.84
C PRO A 136 9.27 13.66 -9.69
N VAL A 137 9.49 13.14 -8.48
CA VAL A 137 8.89 13.69 -7.27
C VAL A 137 9.31 15.13 -7.05
N THR A 138 8.37 15.97 -6.59
CA THR A 138 8.63 17.40 -6.34
C THR A 138 8.86 17.68 -4.85
N PRO A 139 9.60 18.76 -4.51
CA PRO A 139 9.76 19.22 -3.12
C PRO A 139 8.41 19.47 -2.43
N GLU A 140 7.42 19.98 -3.14
CA GLU A 140 6.06 20.25 -2.65
C GLU A 140 5.35 18.95 -2.28
N GLY A 141 5.48 17.91 -3.13
CA GLY A 141 4.92 16.58 -2.87
C GLY A 141 5.55 15.94 -1.64
N ILE A 142 6.87 16.02 -1.51
CA ILE A 142 7.60 15.54 -0.32
C ILE A 142 7.11 16.29 0.93
N ALA A 143 6.99 17.62 0.85
CA ALA A 143 6.56 18.44 1.98
C ALA A 143 5.12 18.10 2.42
N ALA A 144 4.22 17.86 1.45
CA ALA A 144 2.84 17.46 1.74
C ALA A 144 2.79 16.11 2.47
N ALA A 145 3.51 15.10 1.97
CA ALA A 145 3.61 13.80 2.64
C ALA A 145 4.26 13.92 4.02
N LYS A 146 5.34 14.71 4.15
CA LYS A 146 6.07 14.93 5.41
C LYS A 146 5.18 15.57 6.46
N ALA A 147 4.32 16.52 6.10
CA ALA A 147 3.41 17.16 7.04
C ALA A 147 2.43 16.15 7.66
N VAL A 148 1.87 15.25 6.85
CA VAL A 148 0.98 14.17 7.33
C VAL A 148 1.74 13.22 8.26
N ILE A 149 2.85 12.66 7.79
CA ILE A 149 3.65 11.68 8.55
C ILE A 149 4.12 12.29 9.88
N LYS A 150 4.63 13.53 9.83
CA LYS A 150 5.10 14.24 11.03
C LYS A 150 3.99 14.41 12.06
N GLY A 151 2.76 14.69 11.66
CA GLY A 151 1.62 14.80 12.57
C GLY A 151 1.45 13.53 13.42
N PHE A 152 1.50 12.34 12.79
CA PHE A 152 1.42 11.07 13.51
C PHE A 152 2.67 10.76 14.33
N VAL A 153 3.87 11.12 13.84
CA VAL A 153 5.11 10.95 14.60
C VAL A 153 5.11 11.79 15.88
N ASP A 154 4.64 13.02 15.79
CA ASP A 154 4.57 13.94 16.95
C ASP A 154 3.51 13.49 17.97
N GLU A 155 2.36 13.01 17.49
CA GLU A 155 1.27 12.53 18.35
C GLU A 155 1.59 11.18 19.02
N TYR A 156 2.34 10.32 18.31
CA TYR A 156 2.65 8.94 18.74
C TYR A 156 4.17 8.66 18.71
N PRO A 157 4.98 9.34 19.53
CA PRO A 157 6.45 9.31 19.42
C PRO A 157 7.08 7.94 19.70
N ASN A 158 6.32 7.00 20.30
CA ASN A 158 6.78 5.63 20.62
C ASN A 158 6.30 4.57 19.61
N SER A 159 5.96 4.97 18.40
CA SER A 159 5.40 4.08 17.38
C SER A 159 6.42 3.76 16.30
N PHE A 160 6.22 2.64 15.60
CA PHE A 160 6.96 2.33 14.37
C PHE A 160 6.27 3.00 13.18
N HIS A 161 7.07 3.45 12.22
CA HIS A 161 6.57 4.18 11.04
C HIS A 161 7.10 3.55 9.77
N TYR A 162 6.19 3.17 8.86
CA TYR A 162 6.50 2.43 7.65
C TYR A 162 5.81 3.05 6.44
N THR A 163 6.49 3.07 5.30
CA THR A 163 5.94 3.56 4.04
C THR A 163 6.63 2.94 2.83
N MET A 164 6.28 3.40 1.63
CA MET A 164 6.96 3.03 0.39
C MET A 164 8.37 3.61 0.32
N SER A 165 9.23 3.01 -0.52
CA SER A 165 10.61 3.48 -0.72
C SER A 165 10.64 4.76 -1.57
N GLN A 166 11.62 5.62 -1.30
CA GLN A 166 11.95 6.76 -2.14
C GLN A 166 12.45 6.36 -3.54
N SER A 167 12.87 5.11 -3.72
CA SER A 167 13.34 4.55 -4.99
C SER A 167 12.23 3.86 -5.78
N ASP A 168 10.98 3.92 -5.32
CA ASP A 168 9.83 3.45 -6.09
C ASP A 168 9.62 4.36 -7.32
N ASP A 169 9.15 3.82 -8.42
CA ASP A 169 8.97 4.55 -9.67
C ASP A 169 7.72 5.42 -9.71
N HIS A 170 6.79 5.24 -8.76
CA HIS A 170 5.63 6.10 -8.64
C HIS A 170 5.93 7.29 -7.73
N HIS A 171 5.71 8.52 -8.23
CA HIS A 171 6.06 9.74 -7.52
C HIS A 171 5.37 9.87 -6.14
N ASP A 172 4.15 9.42 -5.96
CA ASP A 172 3.47 9.44 -4.67
C ASP A 172 4.12 8.49 -3.67
N HIS A 173 4.57 7.30 -4.14
CA HIS A 173 5.34 6.36 -3.32
C HIS A 173 6.67 6.96 -2.91
N ALA A 174 7.41 7.50 -3.88
CA ALA A 174 8.69 8.14 -3.64
C ALA A 174 8.57 9.34 -2.69
N ALA A 175 7.51 10.16 -2.81
CA ALA A 175 7.25 11.28 -1.90
C ALA A 175 7.11 10.84 -0.45
N CYS A 176 6.36 9.76 -0.19
CA CYS A 176 6.25 9.17 1.14
C CYS A 176 7.60 8.66 1.65
N GLY A 177 8.38 8.00 0.78
CA GLY A 177 9.71 7.49 1.09
C GLY A 177 10.68 8.60 1.50
N PHE A 178 10.78 9.65 0.67
CA PHE A 178 11.61 10.83 0.98
C PHE A 178 11.16 11.50 2.28
N ALA A 179 9.85 11.70 2.45
CA ALA A 179 9.30 12.35 3.63
C ALA A 179 9.66 11.63 4.93
N LEU A 180 9.48 10.31 4.99
CA LEU A 180 9.82 9.52 6.18
C LEU A 180 11.34 9.47 6.39
N ARG A 181 12.14 9.38 5.32
CA ARG A 181 13.60 9.40 5.41
C ARG A 181 14.12 10.73 5.95
N GLU A 182 13.61 11.85 5.46
CA GLU A 182 13.99 13.17 5.98
C GLU A 182 13.63 13.32 7.47
N LEU A 183 12.47 12.84 7.92
CA LEU A 183 12.12 12.85 9.34
C LEU A 183 13.06 11.99 10.17
N LYS A 184 13.46 10.82 9.65
CA LYS A 184 14.44 9.96 10.27
C LYS A 184 15.81 10.64 10.39
N ASP A 185 16.28 11.24 9.29
CA ASP A 185 17.58 11.93 9.25
C ASP A 185 17.58 13.16 10.19
N ASP A 186 16.49 13.91 10.21
CA ASP A 186 16.30 15.01 11.15
C ASP A 186 16.33 14.53 12.61
N ALA A 187 15.67 13.42 12.92
CA ALA A 187 15.67 12.84 14.27
C ALA A 187 17.07 12.35 14.69
N VAL A 188 17.81 11.73 13.77
CA VAL A 188 19.17 11.23 14.04
C VAL A 188 20.15 12.38 14.26
N ASN A 189 20.08 13.43 13.43
CA ASN A 189 21.10 14.49 13.36
C ASN A 189 20.77 15.75 14.16
N LYS A 190 19.46 16.06 14.38
CA LYS A 190 19.04 17.35 14.93
C LYS A 190 18.36 17.28 16.30
N VAL A 191 17.84 16.10 16.68
CA VAL A 191 17.14 15.95 17.97
C VAL A 191 18.15 15.72 19.10
N PRO A 192 18.09 16.46 20.22
CA PRO A 192 18.96 16.24 21.37
C PRO A 192 18.85 14.82 21.93
N TRP A 193 19.96 14.30 22.48
CA TRP A 193 20.02 12.96 23.10
C TRP A 193 18.98 12.73 24.22
N ALA A 194 18.41 13.79 24.76
CA ALA A 194 17.35 13.70 25.79
C ALA A 194 16.02 13.13 25.25
N ASP A 195 15.80 13.11 23.91
CA ASP A 195 14.58 12.58 23.30
C ASP A 195 14.82 11.26 22.59
N ILE A 196 15.36 10.31 23.35
CA ILE A 196 15.69 8.95 22.89
C ILE A 196 14.47 8.25 22.27
N THR A 197 13.28 8.52 22.78
CA THR A 197 12.04 7.84 22.39
C THR A 197 11.63 8.18 20.95
N TYR A 198 11.68 9.46 20.60
CA TYR A 198 11.39 9.95 19.26
C TYR A 198 12.41 9.40 18.23
N LYS A 199 13.70 9.40 18.61
CA LYS A 199 14.75 8.81 17.78
C LYS A 199 14.54 7.32 17.53
N GLN A 200 14.18 6.56 18.55
CA GLN A 200 14.00 5.12 18.44
C GLN A 200 12.86 4.73 17.48
N ALA A 201 11.76 5.47 17.52
CA ALA A 201 10.63 5.25 16.61
C ALA A 201 11.04 5.41 15.14
N LEU A 202 11.77 6.49 14.83
CA LEU A 202 12.19 6.79 13.45
C LEU A 202 13.42 6.01 12.99
N VAL A 203 14.36 5.67 13.88
CA VAL A 203 15.51 4.80 13.55
C VAL A 203 15.04 3.44 13.03
N ASN A 204 13.91 2.93 13.52
CA ASN A 204 13.32 1.68 13.05
C ASN A 204 12.32 1.87 11.88
N ALA A 205 12.30 3.04 11.23
CA ALA A 205 11.50 3.26 10.04
C ALA A 205 11.83 2.25 8.95
N ARG A 206 10.79 1.76 8.26
CA ARG A 206 10.94 0.74 7.21
C ARG A 206 10.29 1.21 5.92
N PHE A 207 10.87 0.76 4.82
CA PHE A 207 10.48 1.18 3.49
C PHE A 207 10.16 -0.05 2.65
N PHE A 208 9.12 0.04 1.84
CA PHE A 208 8.64 -1.03 0.98
C PHE A 208 8.71 -0.58 -0.47
N VAL A 209 8.99 -1.50 -1.38
CA VAL A 209 8.82 -1.28 -2.81
C VAL A 209 7.61 -2.06 -3.31
N SER A 210 7.01 -1.63 -4.40
CA SER A 210 5.93 -2.39 -5.04
C SER A 210 6.41 -3.80 -5.34
N ARG A 211 5.76 -4.79 -4.72
CA ARG A 211 6.21 -6.19 -4.77
C ARG A 211 6.42 -6.70 -6.19
N LEU A 212 5.49 -6.38 -7.06
CA LEU A 212 5.51 -6.94 -8.39
C LEU A 212 6.43 -6.17 -9.32
N TYR A 213 6.50 -4.86 -9.18
CA TYR A 213 7.37 -4.03 -10.01
C TYR A 213 8.82 -4.49 -9.91
N TRP A 214 9.35 -4.56 -8.70
CA TRP A 214 10.73 -4.99 -8.47
C TRP A 214 10.97 -6.47 -8.75
N ALA A 215 9.99 -7.33 -8.49
CA ALA A 215 10.13 -8.76 -8.79
C ALA A 215 10.10 -9.08 -10.29
N LEU A 216 9.43 -8.25 -11.11
CA LEU A 216 9.27 -8.50 -12.55
C LEU A 216 10.18 -7.66 -13.43
N SER A 217 10.55 -6.44 -13.00
CA SER A 217 11.27 -5.49 -13.85
C SER A 217 12.78 -5.50 -13.64
N GLN A 218 13.25 -6.06 -12.52
CA GLN A 218 14.68 -6.11 -12.25
C GLN A 218 15.24 -7.53 -12.48
N PRO A 219 16.42 -7.64 -13.13
CA PRO A 219 17.15 -8.90 -13.18
C PRO A 219 17.42 -9.43 -11.78
N ASP A 220 17.46 -10.76 -11.65
CA ASP A 220 17.73 -11.43 -10.37
C ASP A 220 18.88 -10.76 -9.61
N GLY A 221 18.59 -10.30 -8.39
CA GLY A 221 19.59 -9.73 -7.48
C GLY A 221 19.86 -8.23 -7.61
N GLN A 222 19.16 -7.50 -8.49
CA GLN A 222 19.26 -6.04 -8.49
C GLN A 222 18.24 -5.43 -7.53
N TYR A 223 18.74 -4.67 -6.57
CA TYR A 223 17.98 -3.93 -5.58
C TYR A 223 18.03 -2.43 -5.89
N PRO A 224 17.08 -1.62 -5.38
CA PRO A 224 17.21 -0.18 -5.46
C PRO A 224 18.59 0.27 -4.93
N PRO A 225 19.23 1.27 -5.56
CA PRO A 225 20.60 1.68 -5.21
C PRO A 225 20.80 2.06 -3.72
N ASP A 226 19.75 2.58 -3.09
CA ASP A 226 19.73 2.95 -1.67
C ASP A 226 19.60 1.75 -0.73
N VAL A 227 19.36 0.58 -1.28
CA VAL A 227 19.12 -0.68 -0.55
C VAL A 227 20.28 -1.65 -0.71
N ALA A 228 21.06 -1.54 -1.77
CA ALA A 228 22.22 -2.43 -2.06
C ALA A 228 23.28 -2.45 -0.95
N SER A 229 23.23 -1.48 -0.04
CA SER A 229 24.16 -1.39 1.10
C SER A 229 23.72 -2.18 2.34
N MET A 230 22.59 -2.88 2.29
CA MET A 230 22.09 -3.61 3.46
C MET A 230 22.49 -5.09 3.45
N PRO A 231 23.47 -5.49 4.25
CA PRO A 231 23.83 -6.89 4.35
C PRO A 231 22.76 -7.68 5.11
N GLY A 232 22.24 -8.72 4.48
CA GLY A 232 21.73 -9.87 5.21
C GLY A 232 20.26 -9.89 5.61
N LEU A 233 19.40 -9.05 5.08
CA LEU A 233 17.97 -9.21 5.32
C LEU A 233 17.34 -10.18 4.31
N SER A 234 17.43 -11.45 4.59
CA SER A 234 16.52 -12.39 3.96
C SER A 234 15.14 -12.26 4.64
N TRP A 235 14.14 -11.89 3.90
CA TRP A 235 12.72 -11.78 4.25
C TRP A 235 12.15 -13.00 4.92
N PHE A 236 12.64 -14.15 4.48
CA PHE A 236 12.32 -15.42 5.04
C PHE A 236 12.55 -15.44 6.56
N ASN A 237 13.56 -14.72 7.03
CA ASN A 237 13.88 -14.65 8.46
C ASN A 237 12.97 -13.71 9.25
N TYR A 238 12.34 -12.71 8.60
CA TYR A 238 11.47 -11.77 9.31
C TYR A 238 10.12 -12.38 9.68
N TYR A 239 9.46 -13.03 8.71
CA TYR A 239 8.18 -13.69 8.96
C TYR A 239 8.33 -15.14 9.40
N GLY A 240 9.51 -15.75 9.18
CA GLY A 240 9.84 -17.13 9.55
C GLY A 240 8.78 -18.12 9.05
N ALA A 241 8.41 -19.05 9.91
CA ALA A 241 7.40 -20.07 9.61
C ALA A 241 5.98 -19.49 9.31
N ASN A 242 5.75 -18.21 9.57
CA ASN A 242 4.46 -17.57 9.30
C ASN A 242 4.33 -17.01 7.89
N TYR A 243 5.41 -16.95 7.09
CA TYR A 243 5.38 -16.36 5.75
C TYR A 243 4.30 -16.98 4.86
N ASP A 244 4.31 -18.31 4.72
CA ASP A 244 3.36 -19.01 3.87
C ASP A 244 1.91 -18.84 4.38
N ARG A 245 1.71 -18.87 5.69
CA ARG A 245 0.40 -18.62 6.31
C ARG A 245 -0.12 -17.21 6.00
N TYR A 246 0.74 -16.20 6.05
CA TYR A 246 0.34 -14.83 5.72
C TYR A 246 0.04 -14.67 4.24
N CYS A 247 0.85 -15.28 3.35
CA CYS A 247 0.55 -15.30 1.93
C CYS A 247 -0.78 -15.98 1.62
N ASP A 248 -1.06 -17.11 2.27
CA ASP A 248 -2.34 -17.81 2.12
C ASP A 248 -3.52 -16.97 2.62
N TRP A 249 -3.35 -16.29 3.77
CA TRP A 249 -4.40 -15.40 4.29
C TRP A 249 -4.66 -14.23 3.35
N MET A 250 -3.60 -13.57 2.87
CA MET A 250 -3.72 -12.49 1.90
C MET A 250 -4.45 -12.95 0.65
N ARG A 251 -4.03 -14.07 0.05
CA ARG A 251 -4.57 -14.61 -1.18
C ARG A 251 -6.03 -15.04 -1.06
N ASN A 252 -6.42 -15.66 0.04
CA ASN A 252 -7.71 -16.32 0.19
C ASN A 252 -8.76 -15.49 0.92
N GLN A 253 -8.37 -14.39 1.60
CA GLN A 253 -9.27 -13.60 2.41
C GLN A 253 -9.20 -12.10 2.09
N VAL A 254 -7.99 -11.54 1.94
CA VAL A 254 -7.82 -10.09 1.87
C VAL A 254 -7.98 -9.57 0.44
N ILE A 255 -7.38 -10.26 -0.53
CA ILE A 255 -7.42 -9.84 -1.96
C ILE A 255 -8.85 -9.78 -2.49
N ASP A 256 -9.75 -10.63 -1.98
CA ASP A 256 -11.14 -10.66 -2.44
C ASP A 256 -11.87 -9.34 -2.18
N ALA A 257 -11.44 -8.54 -1.22
CA ALA A 257 -11.97 -7.19 -1.02
C ALA A 257 -11.77 -6.28 -2.24
N TYR A 258 -10.63 -6.46 -2.94
CA TYR A 258 -10.28 -5.70 -4.15
C TYR A 258 -10.76 -6.35 -5.46
N ARG A 259 -11.25 -7.59 -5.40
CA ARG A 259 -11.80 -8.32 -6.56
C ARG A 259 -13.31 -8.34 -6.60
N ALA A 260 -13.95 -8.03 -5.47
CA ALA A 260 -15.39 -8.13 -5.33
C ALA A 260 -16.12 -7.25 -6.34
N TRP A 261 -16.94 -7.87 -7.19
CA TRP A 261 -17.85 -7.17 -8.10
C TRP A 261 -19.28 -7.30 -7.60
N ASN A 262 -19.76 -6.29 -6.94
CA ASN A 262 -21.14 -6.17 -6.48
C ASN A 262 -21.57 -4.69 -6.49
N PRO A 263 -21.90 -4.12 -7.66
CA PRO A 263 -22.26 -2.70 -7.80
C PRO A 263 -23.41 -2.26 -6.89
N ALA A 264 -24.37 -3.17 -6.64
CA ALA A 264 -25.49 -2.89 -5.73
C ALA A 264 -25.04 -2.64 -4.28
N ALA A 265 -23.93 -3.22 -3.87
CA ALA A 265 -23.29 -2.99 -2.57
C ALA A 265 -22.16 -1.92 -2.65
N GLY A 266 -21.91 -1.35 -3.82
CA GLY A 266 -20.85 -0.38 -4.06
C GLY A 266 -19.45 -0.99 -4.07
N ALA A 267 -19.32 -2.26 -4.41
CA ALA A 267 -18.05 -2.96 -4.63
C ALA A 267 -17.80 -3.10 -6.14
N TYR A 268 -16.72 -2.51 -6.61
CA TYR A 268 -16.43 -2.42 -8.05
C TYR A 268 -15.10 -3.06 -8.45
N GLY A 269 -14.38 -3.65 -7.51
CA GLY A 269 -13.08 -4.29 -7.78
C GLY A 269 -12.08 -3.34 -8.42
N ILE A 270 -12.03 -2.07 -7.98
CA ILE A 270 -11.31 -1.00 -8.65
C ILE A 270 -9.82 -1.31 -8.71
N GLY A 271 -9.21 -1.72 -7.59
CA GLY A 271 -7.81 -2.09 -7.55
C GLY A 271 -7.50 -3.23 -8.52
N TYR A 272 -8.36 -4.26 -8.56
CA TYR A 272 -8.20 -5.39 -9.47
C TYR A 272 -8.34 -4.99 -10.95
N HIS A 273 -9.23 -4.09 -11.29
CA HIS A 273 -9.38 -3.58 -12.67
C HIS A 273 -8.18 -2.72 -13.09
N GLN A 274 -7.52 -2.08 -12.16
CA GLN A 274 -6.37 -1.23 -12.45
C GLN A 274 -5.07 -2.01 -12.58
N VAL A 275 -4.80 -2.94 -11.66
CA VAL A 275 -3.54 -3.71 -11.60
C VAL A 275 -3.76 -5.21 -11.40
N PRO A 276 -4.52 -5.89 -12.29
CA PRO A 276 -4.96 -7.26 -12.10
C PRO A 276 -3.80 -8.25 -11.90
N THR A 277 -2.70 -8.05 -12.61
CA THR A 277 -1.51 -8.91 -12.53
C THR A 277 -0.89 -8.85 -11.14
N GLN A 278 -0.88 -7.68 -10.51
CA GLN A 278 -0.37 -7.54 -9.15
C GLN A 278 -1.20 -8.35 -8.17
N PHE A 279 -2.53 -8.22 -8.21
CA PHE A 279 -3.42 -8.98 -7.33
C PHE A 279 -3.39 -10.49 -7.55
N THR A 280 -3.07 -10.96 -8.76
CA THR A 280 -2.99 -12.40 -9.05
C THR A 280 -1.65 -13.02 -8.67
N ARG A 281 -0.56 -12.27 -8.64
CA ARG A 281 0.81 -12.77 -8.48
C ARG A 281 1.51 -12.37 -7.19
N CYS A 282 1.01 -11.37 -6.48
CA CYS A 282 1.64 -10.82 -5.28
C CYS A 282 1.91 -11.83 -4.17
N PHE A 283 1.04 -12.83 -4.02
CA PHE A 283 1.09 -13.78 -2.92
C PHE A 283 1.16 -15.20 -3.48
N PRO A 284 2.37 -15.75 -3.66
CA PRO A 284 2.54 -17.09 -4.19
C PRO A 284 1.91 -18.14 -3.28
N PRO A 285 1.50 -19.31 -3.82
CA PRO A 285 0.98 -20.42 -3.02
C PRO A 285 1.97 -20.87 -1.95
N ALA A 286 1.47 -21.44 -0.86
CA ALA A 286 2.29 -22.06 0.17
C ALA A 286 3.22 -23.11 -0.43
N GLY A 287 4.46 -23.15 0.03
CA GLY A 287 5.48 -24.05 -0.47
C GLY A 287 6.06 -23.67 -1.84
N SER A 288 5.64 -22.54 -2.44
CA SER A 288 6.27 -22.02 -3.65
C SER A 288 7.76 -21.73 -3.42
N ALA A 289 8.60 -22.05 -4.41
CA ALA A 289 9.99 -21.63 -4.42
C ALA A 289 10.13 -20.11 -4.64
N GLU A 290 9.13 -19.50 -5.27
CA GLU A 290 9.07 -18.05 -5.50
C GLU A 290 8.70 -17.34 -4.20
N LYS A 291 9.65 -16.58 -3.65
CA LYS A 291 9.44 -15.75 -2.45
C LYS A 291 9.66 -14.30 -2.84
N ILE A 292 8.58 -13.55 -2.90
CA ILE A 292 8.64 -12.14 -3.27
C ILE A 292 8.97 -11.30 -2.05
N ALA A 293 10.14 -10.71 -2.07
CA ALA A 293 10.63 -9.81 -1.03
C ALA A 293 10.46 -8.34 -1.47
N ASN A 294 9.93 -7.52 -0.61
CA ASN A 294 9.68 -6.11 -0.93
C ASN A 294 9.87 -5.13 0.23
N LEU A 295 10.43 -5.57 1.33
CA LEU A 295 10.65 -4.75 2.52
C LEU A 295 12.11 -4.32 2.65
N TRP A 296 12.38 -3.15 3.10
CA TRP A 296 13.70 -2.58 3.21
C TRP A 296 13.87 -1.84 4.54
N HIS A 297 15.04 -1.98 5.13
CA HIS A 297 15.47 -1.13 6.21
C HIS A 297 16.40 -0.06 5.64
N ALA A 298 16.20 1.18 6.00
CA ALA A 298 17.11 2.26 5.71
C ALA A 298 17.96 2.60 6.95
#